data_4763fb220fbc49a9e94e26ce86cec11d
#
_entry.id   4763fb220fbc49a9e94e26ce86cec11d
#
_cell.length_a   1.000
_cell.length_b   1.000
_cell.length_c   1.000
_cell.angle_alpha   90.00
_cell.angle_beta   90.00
_cell.angle_gamma   90.00
#
_symmetry.space_group_name_H-M   'P 1'
#
loop_
_entity.id
_entity.type
_entity.pdbx_description
1 polymer ?
#
loop_
_entity_poly.entity_id
_entity_poly.type
_entity_poly.pdbx_seq_one_letter_code
_entity_poly.pdbx_strand_id
1 'polypeptide(L)'
;VQTLSNLLWAGFGINRPESGKRTAPSAVNAQEIDIYVAMQKGLYIYKPKTHTLNPLIFKDMRTIANESPTVLNAPVLLIYVADYSKMPKFNQEIRDFFSAVDTGFISQNVYLFCASEGLATVVMGSFNRDVLTKEMNLKKEQKIILIQPVGYPKQ
;
A
#
# COMPACT_ATOMS: atom_id res chain seq x y z
N VAL A 1 -6.90 -13.78 -8.59
CA VAL A 1 -7.31 -13.57 -7.18
C VAL A 1 -6.23 -14.09 -6.23
N GLN A 2 -5.76 -15.33 -6.38
CA GLN A 2 -4.79 -15.94 -5.47
C GLN A 2 -3.46 -15.17 -5.42
N THR A 3 -2.91 -14.77 -6.57
CA THR A 3 -1.67 -14.00 -6.66
C THR A 3 -1.74 -12.68 -5.87
N LEU A 4 -2.86 -11.94 -5.98
CA LEU A 4 -3.07 -10.71 -5.21
C LEU A 4 -3.17 -10.99 -3.71
N SER A 5 -3.84 -12.06 -3.31
CA SER A 5 -3.93 -12.50 -1.91
C SER A 5 -2.54 -12.78 -1.34
N ASN A 6 -1.73 -13.56 -2.06
CA ASN A 6 -0.37 -13.87 -1.66
C ASN A 6 0.53 -12.64 -1.60
N LEU A 7 0.42 -11.73 -2.59
CA LEU A 7 1.14 -10.45 -2.63
C LEU A 7 0.87 -9.61 -1.38
N LEU A 8 -0.39 -9.44 -1.01
CA LEU A 8 -0.78 -8.63 0.14
C LEU A 8 -0.31 -9.26 1.46
N TRP A 9 -0.38 -10.58 1.56
CA TRP A 9 0.15 -11.30 2.72
C TRP A 9 1.68 -11.17 2.80
N ALA A 10 2.40 -11.38 1.70
CA ALA A 10 3.85 -11.22 1.64
C ALA A 10 4.26 -9.79 1.99
N GLY A 11 3.56 -8.79 1.47
CA GLY A 11 3.84 -7.39 1.72
C GLY A 11 3.70 -6.99 3.19
N PHE A 12 2.54 -7.26 3.79
CA PHE A 12 2.23 -6.78 5.15
C PHE A 12 1.21 -7.66 5.90
N GLY A 13 1.17 -8.96 5.62
CA GLY A 13 0.31 -9.91 6.31
C GLY A 13 0.78 -10.21 7.74
N ILE A 14 -0.10 -10.79 8.55
CA ILE A 14 0.23 -11.28 9.89
C ILE A 14 0.83 -12.67 9.75
N ASN A 15 2.13 -12.80 10.01
CA ASN A 15 2.85 -14.07 9.97
C ASN A 15 3.18 -14.63 11.36
N ARG A 16 2.81 -13.93 12.42
CA ARG A 16 2.94 -14.32 13.83
C ARG A 16 1.63 -14.04 14.56
N PRO A 17 0.64 -14.94 14.43
CA PRO A 17 -0.73 -14.70 14.91
C PRO A 17 -0.81 -14.39 16.41
N GLU A 18 0.00 -15.06 17.23
CA GLU A 18 0.01 -14.92 18.69
C GLU A 18 0.37 -13.51 19.14
N SER A 19 1.23 -12.82 18.37
CA SER A 19 1.70 -11.46 18.68
C SER A 19 1.12 -10.39 17.75
N GLY A 20 0.39 -10.78 16.70
CA GLY A 20 -0.10 -9.90 15.66
C GLY A 20 0.99 -9.21 14.82
N LYS A 21 2.25 -9.68 14.94
CA LYS A 21 3.37 -9.14 14.16
C LYS A 21 3.28 -9.56 12.70
N ARG A 22 3.84 -8.70 11.83
CA ARG A 22 3.67 -8.80 10.38
C ARG A 22 4.95 -9.23 9.67
N THR A 23 4.83 -9.46 8.38
CA THR A 23 5.95 -9.79 7.48
C THR A 23 6.97 -8.64 7.38
N ALA A 24 6.52 -7.39 7.47
CA ALA A 24 7.39 -6.23 7.58
C ALA A 24 7.38 -5.67 9.01
N PRO A 25 8.52 -5.15 9.53
CA PRO A 25 8.56 -4.45 10.80
C PRO A 25 7.90 -3.07 10.69
N SER A 26 7.64 -2.45 11.85
CA SER A 26 7.32 -1.03 11.95
C SER A 26 7.89 -0.44 13.24
N ALA A 27 8.15 0.87 13.23
CA ALA A 27 8.68 1.57 14.40
C ALA A 27 7.76 1.35 15.60
N VAL A 28 8.31 0.90 16.73
CA VAL A 28 7.59 0.52 17.96
C VAL A 28 6.40 -0.41 17.74
N ASN A 29 6.39 -1.14 16.64
CA ASN A 29 5.27 -1.98 16.18
C ASN A 29 3.95 -1.20 16.02
N ALA A 30 4.03 0.06 15.60
CA ALA A 30 2.86 0.93 15.41
C ALA A 30 1.91 0.42 14.32
N GLN A 31 2.47 -0.27 13.30
CA GLN A 31 1.72 -0.80 12.16
C GLN A 31 0.83 0.27 11.51
N GLU A 32 1.36 1.48 11.38
CA GLU A 32 0.64 2.65 10.95
C GLU A 32 0.31 2.64 9.45
N ILE A 33 1.03 1.86 8.65
CA ILE A 33 0.80 1.78 7.21
C ILE A 33 -0.41 0.90 6.90
N ASP A 34 -1.39 1.49 6.23
CA ASP A 34 -2.50 0.79 5.63
C ASP A 34 -2.25 0.66 4.11
N ILE A 35 -2.51 -0.53 3.55
CA ILE A 35 -2.40 -0.79 2.12
C ILE A 35 -3.78 -0.64 1.49
N TYR A 36 -3.92 0.35 0.61
CA TYR A 36 -5.07 0.47 -0.28
C TYR A 36 -4.72 -0.17 -1.63
N VAL A 37 -5.69 -0.81 -2.24
CA VAL A 37 -5.55 -1.55 -3.50
C VAL A 37 -6.51 -0.95 -4.51
N ALA A 38 -5.97 -0.20 -5.48
CA ALA A 38 -6.75 0.32 -6.59
C ALA A 38 -6.69 -0.66 -7.77
N MET A 39 -7.85 -0.98 -8.29
CA MET A 39 -8.08 -1.82 -9.47
C MET A 39 -9.09 -1.13 -10.38
N GLN A 40 -9.27 -1.64 -11.60
CA GLN A 40 -10.24 -1.08 -12.56
C GLN A 40 -11.65 -0.93 -11.96
N LYS A 41 -12.07 -1.88 -11.14
CA LYS A 41 -13.44 -1.89 -10.55
C LYS A 41 -13.59 -1.05 -9.29
N GLY A 42 -12.49 -0.55 -8.70
CA GLY A 42 -12.58 0.25 -7.49
C GLY A 42 -11.34 0.27 -6.63
N LEU A 43 -11.49 0.96 -5.50
CA LEU A 43 -10.51 1.07 -4.43
C LEU A 43 -10.95 0.22 -3.24
N TYR A 44 -10.01 -0.52 -2.71
CA TYR A 44 -10.21 -1.42 -1.57
C TYR A 44 -9.16 -1.12 -0.50
N ILE A 45 -9.48 -1.42 0.77
CA ILE A 45 -8.50 -1.45 1.84
C ILE A 45 -8.21 -2.88 2.26
N TYR A 46 -6.92 -3.23 2.36
CA TYR A 46 -6.50 -4.52 2.87
C TYR A 46 -6.64 -4.58 4.39
N LYS A 47 -7.28 -5.63 4.89
CA LYS A 47 -7.47 -5.93 6.31
C LYS A 47 -6.64 -7.15 6.71
N PRO A 48 -5.43 -6.96 7.28
CA PRO A 48 -4.53 -8.08 7.59
C PRO A 48 -5.08 -9.10 8.60
N LYS A 49 -5.92 -8.64 9.55
CA LYS A 49 -6.51 -9.53 10.58
C LYS A 49 -7.42 -10.61 9.99
N THR A 50 -8.19 -10.26 8.99
CA THR A 50 -9.14 -11.14 8.32
C THR A 50 -8.62 -11.60 6.95
N HIS A 51 -7.49 -11.04 6.52
CA HIS A 51 -6.92 -11.27 5.20
C HIS A 51 -7.93 -11.01 4.07
N THR A 52 -8.63 -9.88 4.14
CA THR A 52 -9.68 -9.50 3.20
C THR A 52 -9.41 -8.15 2.55
N LEU A 53 -10.02 -7.92 1.39
CA LEU A 53 -10.14 -6.62 0.75
C LEU A 53 -11.56 -6.08 0.99
N ASN A 54 -11.66 -4.96 1.69
CA ASN A 54 -12.93 -4.29 1.92
C ASN A 54 -13.12 -3.18 0.88
N PRO A 55 -14.22 -3.18 0.11
CA PRO A 55 -14.48 -2.14 -0.89
C PRO A 55 -14.74 -0.79 -0.22
N LEU A 56 -14.22 0.27 -0.83
CA LEU A 56 -14.40 1.65 -0.36
C LEU A 56 -15.04 2.53 -1.43
N ILE A 57 -14.54 2.49 -2.67
CA ILE A 57 -14.96 3.37 -3.77
C ILE A 57 -15.10 2.51 -5.02
N PHE A 58 -16.22 2.61 -5.72
CA PHE A 58 -16.47 1.90 -6.99
C PHE A 58 -16.08 2.78 -8.20
N LYS A 59 -14.83 3.15 -8.28
CA LYS A 59 -14.24 3.97 -9.34
C LYS A 59 -12.77 3.58 -9.53
N ASP A 60 -12.29 3.61 -10.78
CA ASP A 60 -10.86 3.37 -11.06
C ASP A 60 -10.02 4.54 -10.55
N MET A 61 -9.32 4.33 -9.44
CA MET A 61 -8.48 5.35 -8.81
C MET A 61 -7.05 5.40 -9.38
N ARG A 62 -6.66 4.42 -10.24
CA ARG A 62 -5.30 4.37 -10.83
C ARG A 62 -5.09 5.57 -11.75
N THR A 63 -6.08 5.93 -12.56
CA THR A 63 -6.04 7.07 -13.49
C THR A 63 -5.91 8.42 -12.78
N ILE A 64 -6.40 8.49 -11.54
CA ILE A 64 -6.30 9.69 -10.70
C ILE A 64 -4.92 9.79 -10.05
N ALA A 65 -4.34 8.65 -9.68
CA ALA A 65 -3.05 8.60 -9.03
C ALA A 65 -1.91 9.05 -9.95
N ASN A 66 -1.88 8.52 -11.17
CA ASN A 66 -0.84 8.83 -12.14
C ASN A 66 -1.26 8.37 -13.55
N GLU A 67 -1.03 9.20 -14.56
CA GLU A 67 -1.41 8.92 -15.94
C GLU A 67 -0.33 8.19 -16.75
N SER A 68 0.78 7.79 -16.11
CA SER A 68 1.84 7.07 -16.82
C SER A 68 1.38 5.69 -17.29
N PRO A 69 1.88 5.20 -18.44
CA PRO A 69 1.56 3.84 -18.90
C PRO A 69 1.89 2.76 -17.87
N THR A 70 2.89 2.97 -17.02
CA THR A 70 3.29 2.06 -15.95
C THR A 70 2.15 1.84 -14.95
N VAL A 71 1.41 2.90 -14.61
CA VAL A 71 0.26 2.80 -13.67
C VAL A 71 -0.99 2.36 -14.40
N LEU A 72 -1.28 2.93 -15.57
CA LEU A 72 -2.52 2.65 -16.31
C LEU A 72 -2.61 1.20 -16.81
N ASN A 73 -1.48 0.62 -17.20
CA ASN A 73 -1.42 -0.77 -17.67
C ASN A 73 -1.32 -1.81 -16.54
N ALA A 74 -0.96 -1.39 -15.33
CA ALA A 74 -0.89 -2.30 -14.19
C ALA A 74 -2.30 -2.69 -13.72
N PRO A 75 -2.64 -3.97 -13.59
CA PRO A 75 -3.95 -4.39 -13.09
C PRO A 75 -4.20 -3.98 -11.64
N VAL A 76 -3.14 -3.78 -10.88
CA VAL A 76 -3.17 -3.42 -9.45
C VAL A 76 -2.24 -2.24 -9.19
N LEU A 77 -2.72 -1.26 -8.43
CA LEU A 77 -1.92 -0.20 -7.84
C LEU A 77 -2.04 -0.27 -6.33
N LEU A 78 -0.94 -0.56 -5.64
CA LEU A 78 -0.86 -0.44 -4.19
C LEU A 78 -0.64 1.03 -3.83
N ILE A 79 -1.38 1.53 -2.85
CA ILE A 79 -1.26 2.88 -2.30
C ILE A 79 -0.98 2.73 -0.81
N TYR A 80 0.18 3.18 -0.37
CA TYR A 80 0.62 3.10 1.02
C TYR A 80 0.23 4.37 1.76
N VAL A 81 -0.64 4.22 2.75
CA VAL A 81 -1.18 5.33 3.55
C VAL A 81 -0.76 5.18 5.00
N ALA A 82 -0.03 6.15 5.52
CA ALA A 82 0.27 6.22 6.95
C ALA A 82 -0.92 6.82 7.71
N ASP A 83 -1.33 6.16 8.78
CA ASP A 83 -2.29 6.66 9.75
C ASP A 83 -1.55 7.12 11.02
N TYR A 84 -1.32 8.42 11.13
CA TYR A 84 -0.57 9.01 12.24
C TYR A 84 -1.30 8.95 13.58
N SER A 85 -2.60 8.64 13.59
CA SER A 85 -3.32 8.39 14.83
C SER A 85 -2.78 7.16 15.58
N LYS A 86 -2.12 6.24 14.87
CA LYS A 86 -1.43 5.07 15.46
C LYS A 86 -0.06 5.40 16.06
N MET A 87 0.43 6.65 15.88
CA MET A 87 1.73 7.13 16.36
C MET A 87 1.59 8.40 17.25
N PRO A 88 0.71 8.42 18.25
CA PRO A 88 0.33 9.65 18.97
C PRO A 88 1.48 10.25 19.80
N LYS A 89 2.48 9.44 20.16
CA LYS A 89 3.62 9.86 21.00
C LYS A 89 4.74 10.57 20.22
N PHE A 90 4.69 10.52 18.88
CA PHE A 90 5.73 11.09 18.02
C PHE A 90 5.31 12.45 17.45
N ASN A 91 6.29 13.34 17.27
CA ASN A 91 6.10 14.58 16.54
C ASN A 91 5.98 14.31 15.02
N GLN A 92 5.64 15.34 14.24
CA GLN A 92 5.38 15.18 12.80
C GLN A 92 6.62 14.68 12.03
N GLU A 93 7.80 15.21 12.32
CA GLU A 93 9.06 14.84 11.65
C GLU A 93 9.38 13.35 11.83
N ILE A 94 9.25 12.86 13.07
CA ILE A 94 9.48 11.46 13.41
C ILE A 94 8.44 10.53 12.76
N ARG A 95 7.17 10.95 12.73
CA ARG A 95 6.10 10.21 12.03
C ARG A 95 6.41 10.11 10.53
N ASP A 96 6.78 11.21 9.89
CA ASP A 96 7.13 11.25 8.47
C ASP A 96 8.33 10.34 8.17
N PHE A 97 9.37 10.39 9.00
CA PHE A 97 10.57 9.58 8.83
C PHE A 97 10.25 8.07 8.95
N PHE A 98 9.65 7.65 10.06
CA PHE A 98 9.37 6.22 10.25
C PHE A 98 8.36 5.67 9.27
N SER A 99 7.32 6.42 8.93
CA SER A 99 6.34 5.95 7.94
C SER A 99 6.95 5.80 6.54
N ALA A 100 7.93 6.62 6.18
CA ALA A 100 8.68 6.44 4.94
C ALA A 100 9.54 5.16 4.98
N VAL A 101 10.25 4.92 6.09
CA VAL A 101 11.09 3.72 6.30
C VAL A 101 10.23 2.45 6.32
N ASP A 102 9.15 2.45 7.10
CA ASP A 102 8.26 1.29 7.26
C ASP A 102 7.53 0.96 5.94
N THR A 103 7.15 1.98 5.16
CA THR A 103 6.65 1.79 3.79
C THR A 103 7.71 1.15 2.89
N GLY A 104 8.98 1.53 3.03
CA GLY A 104 10.09 0.94 2.30
C GLY A 104 10.25 -0.56 2.59
N PHE A 105 10.10 -1.00 3.85
CA PHE A 105 10.13 -2.43 4.21
C PHE A 105 8.98 -3.20 3.55
N ILE A 106 7.77 -2.65 3.56
CA ILE A 106 6.60 -3.28 2.92
C ILE A 106 6.81 -3.35 1.40
N SER A 107 7.23 -2.25 0.79
CA SER A 107 7.51 -2.17 -0.65
C SER A 107 8.58 -3.18 -1.07
N GLN A 108 9.64 -3.36 -0.27
CA GLN A 108 10.68 -4.34 -0.56
C GLN A 108 10.15 -5.77 -0.53
N ASN A 109 9.27 -6.12 0.43
CA ASN A 109 8.61 -7.41 0.43
C ASN A 109 7.79 -7.64 -0.85
N VAL A 110 7.10 -6.59 -1.34
CA VAL A 110 6.36 -6.63 -2.62
C VAL A 110 7.31 -6.86 -3.79
N TYR A 111 8.47 -6.19 -3.84
CA TYR A 111 9.49 -6.43 -4.86
C TYR A 111 9.97 -7.88 -4.87
N LEU A 112 10.30 -8.42 -3.70
CA LEU A 112 10.79 -9.80 -3.57
C LEU A 112 9.72 -10.82 -4.01
N PHE A 113 8.46 -10.59 -3.60
CA PHE A 113 7.35 -11.42 -4.04
C PHE A 113 7.15 -11.33 -5.56
N CYS A 114 7.15 -10.14 -6.13
CA CYS A 114 7.00 -9.95 -7.57
C CYS A 114 8.12 -10.66 -8.35
N ALA A 115 9.36 -10.55 -7.88
CA ALA A 115 10.49 -11.24 -8.51
C ALA A 115 10.32 -12.77 -8.48
N SER A 116 9.81 -13.34 -7.39
CA SER A 116 9.58 -14.79 -7.28
C SER A 116 8.43 -15.31 -8.13
N GLU A 117 7.45 -14.44 -8.44
CA GLU A 117 6.24 -14.80 -9.21
C GLU A 117 6.28 -14.35 -10.68
N GLY A 118 7.43 -13.81 -11.14
CA GLY A 118 7.56 -13.30 -12.50
C GLY A 118 6.70 -12.06 -12.78
N LEU A 119 6.40 -11.28 -11.76
CA LEU A 119 5.66 -10.03 -11.85
C LEU A 119 6.61 -8.83 -11.98
N ALA A 120 6.12 -7.76 -12.59
CA ALA A 120 6.80 -6.47 -12.66
C ALA A 120 6.19 -5.50 -11.65
N THR A 121 7.05 -4.70 -11.00
CA THR A 121 6.64 -3.66 -10.07
C THR A 121 7.70 -2.56 -9.97
N VAL A 122 7.28 -1.36 -9.62
CA VAL A 122 8.16 -0.24 -9.29
C VAL A 122 7.49 0.65 -8.26
N VAL A 123 8.19 1.01 -7.18
CA VAL A 123 7.69 1.99 -6.23
C VAL A 123 7.85 3.40 -6.78
N MET A 124 6.86 4.26 -6.59
CA MET A 124 6.82 5.61 -7.15
C MET A 124 6.46 6.65 -6.07
N GLY A 125 7.25 7.73 -6.03
CA GLY A 125 6.95 8.93 -5.22
C GLY A 125 6.29 10.05 -6.02
N SER A 126 6.36 9.97 -7.35
CA SER A 126 5.75 10.96 -8.25
C SER A 126 4.33 10.55 -8.62
N PHE A 127 3.35 11.18 -8.01
CA PHE A 127 1.93 10.98 -8.28
C PHE A 127 1.11 12.20 -7.80
N ASN A 128 -0.14 12.29 -8.21
CA ASN A 128 -1.03 13.40 -7.90
C ASN A 128 -1.57 13.30 -6.46
N ARG A 129 -0.69 13.56 -5.46
CA ARG A 129 -0.94 13.31 -4.04
C ARG A 129 -2.20 14.02 -3.52
N ASP A 130 -2.34 15.31 -3.80
CA ASP A 130 -3.44 16.11 -3.26
C ASP A 130 -4.80 15.68 -3.81
N VAL A 131 -4.84 15.45 -5.12
CA VAL A 131 -6.07 14.99 -5.79
C VAL A 131 -6.43 13.59 -5.30
N LEU A 132 -5.45 12.68 -5.22
CA LEU A 132 -5.69 11.32 -4.76
C LEU A 132 -6.14 11.29 -3.29
N THR A 133 -5.54 12.11 -2.42
CA THR A 133 -5.93 12.25 -1.01
C THR A 133 -7.40 12.67 -0.88
N LYS A 134 -7.81 13.66 -1.68
CA LYS A 134 -9.19 14.16 -1.71
C LYS A 134 -10.17 13.11 -2.23
N GLU A 135 -9.86 12.49 -3.37
CA GLU A 135 -10.72 11.49 -3.99
C GLU A 135 -10.85 10.20 -3.16
N MET A 136 -9.81 9.84 -2.41
CA MET A 136 -9.84 8.74 -1.44
C MET A 136 -10.57 9.11 -0.14
N ASN A 137 -10.95 10.38 0.04
CA ASN A 137 -11.58 10.91 1.25
C ASN A 137 -10.77 10.57 2.53
N LEU A 138 -9.45 10.75 2.46
CA LEU A 138 -8.55 10.47 3.58
C LEU A 138 -8.74 11.49 4.70
N LYS A 139 -8.58 11.02 5.94
CA LYS A 139 -8.64 11.86 7.15
C LYS A 139 -7.38 12.72 7.26
N LYS A 140 -7.45 13.76 8.10
CA LYS A 140 -6.32 14.68 8.36
C LYS A 140 -5.06 13.97 8.84
N GLU A 141 -5.21 12.91 9.62
CA GLU A 141 -4.12 12.11 10.17
C GLU A 141 -3.57 11.07 9.19
N GLN A 142 -4.17 10.95 7.99
CA GLN A 142 -3.76 10.00 6.98
C GLN A 142 -2.97 10.68 5.87
N LYS A 143 -1.83 10.11 5.52
CA LYS A 143 -0.92 10.64 4.50
C LYS A 143 -0.49 9.54 3.53
N ILE A 144 -0.67 9.76 2.22
CA ILE A 144 -0.15 8.84 1.21
C ILE A 144 1.37 9.00 1.17
N ILE A 145 2.09 7.91 1.35
CA ILE A 145 3.55 7.91 1.36
C ILE A 145 4.08 7.63 -0.05
N LEU A 146 3.75 6.46 -0.61
CA LEU A 146 4.19 6.00 -1.93
C LEU A 146 3.06 5.26 -2.63
N ILE A 147 3.21 5.04 -3.94
CA ILE A 147 2.37 4.14 -4.72
C ILE A 147 3.24 3.08 -5.39
N GLN A 148 2.68 1.90 -5.70
CA GLN A 148 3.43 0.81 -6.32
C GLN A 148 2.53 0.01 -7.25
N PRO A 149 2.62 0.23 -8.59
CA PRO A 149 1.93 -0.60 -9.57
C PRO A 149 2.52 -2.00 -9.62
N VAL A 150 1.67 -2.99 -9.79
CA VAL A 150 2.03 -4.40 -9.93
C VAL A 150 1.29 -5.01 -11.09
N GLY A 151 2.00 -5.72 -11.95
CA GLY A 151 1.43 -6.38 -13.13
C GLY A 151 2.38 -7.40 -13.73
N TYR A 152 1.99 -7.96 -14.86
CA TYR A 152 2.87 -8.81 -15.64
C TYR A 152 3.78 -7.97 -16.55
N PRO A 153 5.05 -8.34 -16.72
CA PRO A 153 5.92 -7.65 -17.68
C PRO A 153 5.35 -7.78 -19.10
N LYS A 154 5.54 -6.74 -19.92
CA LYS A 154 5.23 -6.85 -21.34
C LYS A 154 6.20 -7.86 -21.96
N GLN A 155 5.66 -8.79 -22.70
CA GLN A 155 6.43 -9.66 -23.60
C GLN A 155 6.96 -8.86 -24.78
#